data_4490337e0a08a7bfe9e38a59fe4b3041
#
_entry.id   4490337e0a08a7bfe9e38a59fe4b3041
#
_cell.length_a   1.000
_cell.length_b   1.000
_cell.length_c   1.000
_cell.angle_alpha   90.00
_cell.angle_beta   90.00
_cell.angle_gamma   90.00
#
_symmetry.space_group_name_H-M   'P 1'
#
loop_
_entity.id
_entity.type
_entity.pdbx_description
1 polymer ?
#
loop_
_entity_poly.entity_id
_entity_poly.type
_entity_poly.pdbx_seq_one_letter_code
_entity_poly.pdbx_strand_id
1 'polypeptide(L)'
;MFPKDIRAALIDMDGVMYDSMSHHARAWHQMMAENGITTDPDEYYLYEGMTGAATINLIFRRELHRDATDSEKKDLYARKAEIFTASGRKLPMKGADRMVRAFMNAGIPRVLVTGSAQSSLLNSLDSDYPGAFPHDMRITANDVRHGKPDPEPYLMGAAKAGVSPRQCIVVENAPLGVRAGKAAGCFTVAVTTGPVPREALEKEGADLVFPSMDDFADWLERTLPRRDGLSHRYQELSERLDKAAESLVPATVTIVTDSNVDAAVLPLLNSSATLAKANKVVLTPGEDHKNLDSVAEIWNALEETGATRHSLVVNIGGGLVTDIGGFAAATFKRGIRFINVPTTLLGAVDAATGGKTGINFNGLKNEIGAFHLPSEVIISALPLASLSRREVVSGYAEMLKTGFIADADLYR
;
A
#
# COMPACT_ATOMS: atom_id res chain seq x y z
N MET A 1 4.93 -8.06 26.03
CA MET A 1 6.12 -8.23 25.16
C MET A 1 5.62 -8.39 23.73
N PHE A 2 6.21 -7.70 22.74
CA PHE A 2 5.80 -7.83 21.34
C PHE A 2 6.08 -9.25 20.85
N PRO A 3 5.12 -9.90 20.17
CA PRO A 3 5.36 -11.23 19.62
C PRO A 3 6.43 -11.17 18.52
N LYS A 4 7.40 -12.09 18.58
CA LYS A 4 8.57 -12.09 17.67
C LYS A 4 8.24 -12.41 16.20
N ASP A 5 7.04 -12.95 15.92
CA ASP A 5 6.65 -13.42 14.57
C ASP A 5 5.44 -12.65 14.01
N ILE A 6 5.34 -11.35 14.29
CA ILE A 6 4.34 -10.49 13.65
C ILE A 6 4.78 -10.17 12.22
N ARG A 7 3.91 -10.48 11.26
CA ARG A 7 4.14 -10.32 9.81
C ARG A 7 3.11 -9.46 9.10
N ALA A 8 2.00 -9.10 9.74
CA ALA A 8 1.02 -8.16 9.21
C ALA A 8 0.34 -7.37 10.31
N ALA A 9 -0.10 -6.15 9.99
CA ALA A 9 -0.92 -5.30 10.84
C ALA A 9 -2.33 -5.17 10.23
N LEU A 10 -3.35 -5.51 11.02
CA LEU A 10 -4.76 -5.39 10.68
C LEU A 10 -5.33 -4.21 11.46
N ILE A 11 -5.62 -3.12 10.78
CA ILE A 11 -5.83 -1.81 11.40
C ILE A 11 -7.28 -1.39 11.18
N ASP A 12 -7.99 -1.09 12.26
CA ASP A 12 -9.31 -0.48 12.17
C ASP A 12 -9.23 0.98 11.68
N MET A 13 -10.35 1.52 11.23
CA MET A 13 -10.39 2.86 10.63
C MET A 13 -10.92 3.91 11.62
N ASP A 14 -12.10 3.68 12.15
CA ASP A 14 -12.84 4.67 12.93
C ASP A 14 -12.34 4.71 14.38
N GLY A 15 -11.82 5.85 14.85
CA GLY A 15 -11.16 5.96 16.14
C GLY A 15 -9.70 5.47 16.19
N VAL A 16 -9.19 4.91 15.11
CA VAL A 16 -7.79 4.46 14.95
C VAL A 16 -7.05 5.28 13.90
N MET A 17 -7.57 5.34 12.68
CA MET A 17 -7.00 6.15 11.60
C MET A 17 -7.58 7.56 11.57
N TYR A 18 -8.86 7.70 11.94
CA TYR A 18 -9.58 8.96 11.95
C TYR A 18 -10.27 9.21 13.30
N ASP A 19 -10.28 10.47 13.75
CA ASP A 19 -11.13 10.95 14.86
C ASP A 19 -12.56 11.13 14.35
N SER A 20 -13.25 10.02 14.11
CA SER A 20 -14.56 9.97 13.47
C SER A 20 -15.68 9.53 14.42
N MET A 21 -15.34 9.00 15.59
CA MET A 21 -16.30 8.36 16.49
C MET A 21 -17.44 9.25 16.94
N SER A 22 -17.12 10.48 17.38
CA SER A 22 -18.13 11.45 17.79
C SER A 22 -19.09 11.85 16.65
N HIS A 23 -18.61 11.82 15.41
CA HIS A 23 -19.44 12.04 14.23
C HIS A 23 -20.36 10.83 13.95
N HIS A 24 -19.86 9.61 14.15
CA HIS A 24 -20.66 8.40 14.02
C HIS A 24 -21.78 8.37 15.07
N ALA A 25 -21.45 8.59 16.34
CA ALA A 25 -22.42 8.61 17.44
C ALA A 25 -23.54 9.62 17.18
N ARG A 26 -23.18 10.86 16.83
CA ARG A 26 -24.17 11.89 16.48
C ARG A 26 -25.04 11.52 15.28
N ALA A 27 -24.44 10.96 14.23
CA ALA A 27 -25.20 10.59 13.02
C ALA A 27 -26.20 9.46 13.30
N TRP A 28 -25.79 8.46 14.08
CA TRP A 28 -26.67 7.39 14.52
C TRP A 28 -27.82 7.91 15.39
N HIS A 29 -27.48 8.68 16.42
CA HIS A 29 -28.48 9.26 17.33
C HIS A 29 -29.49 10.13 16.58
N GLN A 30 -29.03 11.05 15.74
CA GLN A 30 -29.89 11.91 14.94
C GLN A 30 -30.80 11.11 14.01
N MET A 31 -30.27 10.15 13.28
CA MET A 31 -31.03 9.32 12.35
C MET A 31 -32.13 8.54 13.09
N MET A 32 -31.83 7.95 14.25
CA MET A 32 -32.82 7.24 15.06
C MET A 32 -33.89 8.17 15.58
N ALA A 33 -33.53 9.37 16.07
CA ALA A 33 -34.47 10.39 16.52
C ALA A 33 -35.41 10.86 15.40
N GLU A 34 -34.92 11.06 14.17
CA GLU A 34 -35.73 11.38 12.99
C GLU A 34 -36.79 10.31 12.70
N ASN A 35 -36.59 9.08 13.17
CA ASN A 35 -37.50 7.95 13.01
C ASN A 35 -38.29 7.62 14.30
N GLY A 36 -38.32 8.55 15.27
CA GLY A 36 -39.09 8.41 16.51
C GLY A 36 -38.48 7.43 17.52
N ILE A 37 -37.24 7.03 17.37
CA ILE A 37 -36.54 6.12 18.28
C ILE A 37 -35.57 6.93 19.15
N THR A 38 -35.79 6.90 20.47
CA THR A 38 -34.90 7.58 21.42
C THR A 38 -33.74 6.65 21.79
N THR A 39 -32.50 7.14 21.65
CA THR A 39 -31.31 6.41 21.98
C THR A 39 -30.34 7.29 22.77
N ASP A 40 -29.41 6.69 23.51
CA ASP A 40 -28.31 7.41 24.14
C ASP A 40 -27.21 7.63 23.12
N PRO A 41 -26.73 8.86 22.87
CA PRO A 41 -25.59 9.10 21.97
C PRO A 41 -24.35 8.28 22.33
N ASP A 42 -24.08 8.04 23.61
CA ASP A 42 -22.88 7.37 24.07
C ASP A 42 -22.92 5.84 23.88
N GLU A 43 -24.11 5.27 23.72
CA GLU A 43 -24.22 3.82 23.47
C GLU A 43 -23.59 3.38 22.15
N TYR A 44 -23.51 4.27 21.15
CA TYR A 44 -22.94 3.95 19.84
C TYR A 44 -21.45 3.66 19.86
N TYR A 45 -20.74 4.15 20.86
CA TYR A 45 -19.33 3.77 21.07
C TYR A 45 -19.16 2.30 21.45
N LEU A 46 -20.21 1.68 22.04
CA LEU A 46 -20.18 0.25 22.37
C LEU A 46 -20.53 -0.65 21.18
N TYR A 47 -21.19 -0.10 20.16
CA TYR A 47 -21.62 -0.81 18.95
C TYR A 47 -20.63 -0.65 17.80
N GLU A 48 -19.55 0.06 18.03
CA GLU A 48 -18.54 0.28 17.01
C GLU A 48 -17.94 -1.03 16.49
N GLY A 49 -17.65 -1.04 15.18
CA GLY A 49 -17.21 -2.22 14.48
C GLY A 49 -18.33 -3.13 13.98
N MET A 50 -19.59 -2.95 14.45
CA MET A 50 -20.74 -3.63 13.88
C MET A 50 -21.02 -3.10 12.46
N THR A 51 -21.59 -3.96 11.61
CA THR A 51 -22.18 -3.50 10.35
C THR A 51 -23.40 -2.61 10.64
N GLY A 52 -23.68 -1.63 9.76
CA GLY A 52 -24.83 -0.75 9.95
C GLY A 52 -26.16 -1.51 10.05
N ALA A 53 -26.32 -2.61 9.29
CA ALA A 53 -27.50 -3.47 9.36
C ALA A 53 -27.64 -4.16 10.74
N ALA A 54 -26.54 -4.57 11.34
CA ALA A 54 -26.54 -5.20 12.66
C ALA A 54 -26.88 -4.17 13.76
N THR A 55 -26.33 -2.96 13.69
CA THR A 55 -26.64 -1.87 14.62
C THR A 55 -28.11 -1.50 14.56
N ILE A 56 -28.70 -1.33 13.37
CA ILE A 56 -30.11 -1.05 13.19
C ILE A 56 -30.97 -2.17 13.79
N ASN A 57 -30.67 -3.43 13.48
CA ASN A 57 -31.43 -4.56 14.04
C ASN A 57 -31.35 -4.64 15.57
N LEU A 58 -30.19 -4.36 16.15
CA LEU A 58 -30.03 -4.36 17.61
C LEU A 58 -30.95 -3.35 18.25
N ILE A 59 -31.03 -2.11 17.73
CA ILE A 59 -31.87 -1.06 18.25
C ILE A 59 -33.35 -1.38 18.00
N PHE A 60 -33.73 -1.86 16.82
CA PHE A 60 -35.12 -2.22 16.49
C PHE A 60 -35.64 -3.35 17.37
N ARG A 61 -34.83 -4.37 17.67
CA ARG A 61 -35.20 -5.44 18.62
C ARG A 61 -35.45 -4.90 20.01
N ARG A 62 -34.59 -3.98 20.46
CA ARG A 62 -34.69 -3.38 21.79
C ARG A 62 -35.91 -2.46 21.92
N GLU A 63 -36.09 -1.53 20.98
CA GLU A 63 -37.08 -0.47 21.08
C GLU A 63 -38.44 -0.83 20.43
N LEU A 64 -38.41 -1.60 19.36
CA LEU A 64 -39.60 -1.93 18.55
C LEU A 64 -40.02 -3.40 18.63
N HIS A 65 -39.22 -4.24 19.35
CA HIS A 65 -39.46 -5.67 19.54
C HIS A 65 -39.59 -6.46 18.23
N ARG A 66 -38.94 -6.03 17.17
CA ARG A 66 -38.90 -6.67 15.86
C ARG A 66 -37.56 -6.44 15.16
N ASP A 67 -37.29 -7.22 14.14
CA ASP A 67 -36.20 -6.94 13.20
C ASP A 67 -36.60 -5.80 12.23
N ALA A 68 -35.64 -5.03 11.79
CA ALA A 68 -35.80 -4.13 10.67
C ALA A 68 -35.83 -4.94 9.35
N THR A 69 -36.70 -4.51 8.45
CA THR A 69 -36.75 -5.05 7.08
C THR A 69 -35.46 -4.62 6.32
N ASP A 70 -35.16 -5.29 5.22
CA ASP A 70 -33.97 -4.96 4.42
C ASP A 70 -34.08 -3.56 3.77
N SER A 71 -35.30 -3.11 3.45
CA SER A 71 -35.54 -1.73 3.00
C SER A 71 -35.24 -0.74 4.11
N GLU A 72 -35.78 -0.95 5.32
CA GLU A 72 -35.52 -0.07 6.48
C GLU A 72 -34.01 0.01 6.78
N LYS A 73 -33.30 -1.11 6.78
CA LYS A 73 -31.85 -1.13 6.99
C LYS A 73 -31.13 -0.28 5.95
N LYS A 74 -31.50 -0.42 4.67
CA LYS A 74 -30.90 0.33 3.57
C LYS A 74 -31.17 1.84 3.68
N ASP A 75 -32.43 2.21 3.91
CA ASP A 75 -32.86 3.62 3.93
C ASP A 75 -32.30 4.35 5.16
N LEU A 76 -32.34 3.71 6.32
CA LEU A 76 -31.81 4.28 7.56
C LEU A 76 -30.27 4.41 7.49
N TYR A 77 -29.59 3.40 6.94
CA TYR A 77 -28.14 3.50 6.79
C TYR A 77 -27.72 4.57 5.79
N ALA A 78 -28.45 4.72 4.68
CA ALA A 78 -28.25 5.81 3.73
C ALA A 78 -28.42 7.18 4.40
N ARG A 79 -29.52 7.36 5.20
CA ARG A 79 -29.75 8.59 5.94
C ARG A 79 -28.65 8.89 6.95
N LYS A 80 -28.20 7.88 7.71
CA LYS A 80 -27.05 8.01 8.63
C LYS A 80 -25.79 8.44 7.90
N ALA A 81 -25.52 7.88 6.72
CA ALA A 81 -24.36 8.22 5.91
C ALA A 81 -24.39 9.68 5.40
N GLU A 82 -25.59 10.19 5.03
CA GLU A 82 -25.78 11.60 4.67
C GLU A 82 -25.45 12.53 5.85
N ILE A 83 -26.01 12.27 7.03
CA ILE A 83 -25.76 13.05 8.24
C ILE A 83 -24.27 13.04 8.60
N PHE A 84 -23.64 11.87 8.54
CA PHE A 84 -22.22 11.72 8.79
C PHE A 84 -21.37 12.53 7.79
N THR A 85 -21.71 12.48 6.51
CA THR A 85 -20.99 13.24 5.47
C THR A 85 -21.17 14.75 5.66
N ALA A 86 -22.40 15.19 5.98
CA ALA A 86 -22.71 16.60 6.24
C ALA A 86 -22.01 17.15 7.50
N SER A 87 -21.60 16.32 8.44
CA SER A 87 -20.89 16.74 9.65
C SER A 87 -19.44 17.22 9.42
N GLY A 88 -19.00 17.35 8.16
CA GLY A 88 -17.72 17.89 7.77
C GLY A 88 -16.60 16.86 7.69
N ARG A 89 -15.37 17.32 7.35
CA ARG A 89 -14.18 16.48 7.24
C ARG A 89 -13.80 15.90 8.60
N LYS A 90 -13.50 14.61 8.65
CA LYS A 90 -12.91 13.93 9.80
C LYS A 90 -11.41 14.09 9.75
N LEU A 91 -10.83 14.42 10.89
CA LEU A 91 -9.39 14.63 10.96
C LEU A 91 -8.67 13.29 11.11
N PRO A 92 -7.48 13.14 10.50
CA PRO A 92 -6.59 12.04 10.83
C PRO A 92 -6.37 11.97 12.35
N MET A 93 -6.37 10.75 12.88
CA MET A 93 -6.08 10.54 14.29
C MET A 93 -4.62 10.90 14.57
N LYS A 94 -4.41 11.71 15.60
CA LYS A 94 -3.07 12.13 16.02
C LYS A 94 -2.24 10.89 16.40
N GLY A 95 -1.06 10.71 15.81
CA GLY A 95 -0.17 9.57 16.02
C GLY A 95 -0.41 8.39 15.05
N ALA A 96 -1.54 8.34 14.33
CA ALA A 96 -1.81 7.27 13.38
C ALA A 96 -0.81 7.25 12.20
N ASP A 97 -0.38 8.40 11.73
CA ASP A 97 0.65 8.55 10.70
C ASP A 97 2.00 7.98 11.16
N ARG A 98 2.36 8.17 12.43
CA ARG A 98 3.57 7.60 13.03
C ARG A 98 3.48 6.06 13.14
N MET A 99 2.32 5.54 13.60
CA MET A 99 2.05 4.11 13.64
C MET A 99 2.20 3.48 12.24
N VAL A 100 1.57 4.09 11.22
CA VAL A 100 1.66 3.62 9.83
C VAL A 100 3.11 3.59 9.37
N ARG A 101 3.86 4.69 9.58
CA ARG A 101 5.28 4.75 9.23
C ARG A 101 6.12 3.71 9.98
N ALA A 102 5.82 3.45 11.25
CA ALA A 102 6.55 2.43 12.02
C ALA A 102 6.38 1.04 11.41
N PHE A 103 5.15 0.65 11.01
CA PHE A 103 4.92 -0.61 10.31
C PHE A 103 5.55 -0.63 8.91
N MET A 104 5.47 0.48 8.16
CA MET A 104 6.13 0.60 6.85
C MET A 104 7.64 0.40 6.97
N ASN A 105 8.27 1.11 7.89
CA ASN A 105 9.72 1.03 8.14
C ASN A 105 10.17 -0.36 8.61
N ALA A 106 9.29 -1.08 9.30
CA ALA A 106 9.54 -2.48 9.68
C ALA A 106 9.26 -3.47 8.53
N GLY A 107 8.71 -3.02 7.40
CA GLY A 107 8.31 -3.86 6.27
C GLY A 107 7.14 -4.79 6.61
N ILE A 108 6.28 -4.37 7.53
CA ILE A 108 5.06 -5.11 7.93
C ILE A 108 3.91 -4.60 7.06
N PRO A 109 3.31 -5.45 6.20
CA PRO A 109 2.14 -5.10 5.40
C PRO A 109 0.96 -4.73 6.31
N ARG A 110 0.15 -3.78 5.86
CA ARG A 110 -1.01 -3.25 6.58
C ARG A 110 -2.27 -3.54 5.79
N VAL A 111 -3.28 -4.05 6.48
CA VAL A 111 -4.62 -4.26 5.94
C VAL A 111 -5.59 -3.40 6.73
N LEU A 112 -6.35 -2.57 6.05
CA LEU A 112 -7.47 -1.85 6.67
C LEU A 112 -8.62 -2.84 6.91
N VAL A 113 -9.21 -2.82 8.11
CA VAL A 113 -10.33 -3.71 8.47
C VAL A 113 -11.40 -2.91 9.20
N THR A 114 -12.38 -2.40 8.46
CA THR A 114 -13.42 -1.51 9.00
C THR A 114 -14.81 -2.09 8.86
N GLY A 115 -15.66 -1.87 9.88
CA GLY A 115 -17.12 -2.12 9.83
C GLY A 115 -17.88 -1.05 9.02
N SER A 116 -17.19 -0.02 8.54
CA SER A 116 -17.79 1.04 7.74
C SER A 116 -17.70 0.73 6.24
N ALA A 117 -18.76 1.10 5.51
CA ALA A 117 -18.78 1.10 4.04
C ALA A 117 -18.79 2.56 3.49
N GLN A 118 -18.39 3.53 4.29
CA GLN A 118 -18.50 4.96 3.93
C GLN A 118 -17.38 5.36 2.95
N SER A 119 -17.77 5.61 1.71
CA SER A 119 -16.86 6.01 0.62
C SER A 119 -16.10 7.31 0.93
N SER A 120 -16.72 8.25 1.69
CA SER A 120 -16.08 9.54 2.01
C SER A 120 -14.77 9.39 2.80
N LEU A 121 -14.74 8.51 3.82
CA LEU A 121 -13.51 8.24 4.58
C LEU A 121 -12.52 7.39 3.79
N LEU A 122 -13.01 6.37 3.07
CA LEU A 122 -12.15 5.52 2.24
C LEU A 122 -11.45 6.32 1.14
N ASN A 123 -12.13 7.32 0.56
CA ASN A 123 -11.53 8.20 -0.44
C ASN A 123 -10.48 9.16 0.16
N SER A 124 -10.68 9.60 1.43
CA SER A 124 -9.70 10.44 2.12
C SER A 124 -8.43 9.67 2.50
N LEU A 125 -8.53 8.35 2.66
CA LEU A 125 -7.42 7.51 3.15
C LEU A 125 -6.19 7.59 2.25
N ASP A 126 -6.38 7.63 0.93
CA ASP A 126 -5.28 7.68 -0.04
C ASP A 126 -4.54 9.02 -0.03
N SER A 127 -5.27 10.11 0.28
CA SER A 127 -4.67 11.44 0.40
C SER A 127 -4.03 11.68 1.77
N ASP A 128 -4.65 11.20 2.84
CA ASP A 128 -4.20 11.44 4.21
C ASP A 128 -3.07 10.48 4.62
N TYR A 129 -3.05 9.26 4.04
CA TYR A 129 -2.05 8.21 4.31
C TYR A 129 -1.55 7.57 3.01
N PRO A 130 -0.79 8.30 2.17
CA PRO A 130 -0.37 7.82 0.85
C PRO A 130 0.38 6.49 0.92
N GLY A 131 -0.07 5.50 0.13
CA GLY A 131 0.54 4.18 0.07
C GLY A 131 0.39 3.29 1.30
N ALA A 132 -0.34 3.74 2.32
CA ALA A 132 -0.53 2.97 3.56
C ALA A 132 -1.37 1.72 3.35
N PHE A 133 -2.46 1.83 2.60
CA PHE A 133 -3.47 0.78 2.44
C PHE A 133 -3.87 0.64 0.96
N PRO A 134 -3.16 -0.14 0.15
CA PRO A 134 -3.57 -0.45 -1.22
C PRO A 134 -5.01 -0.95 -1.29
N HIS A 135 -5.72 -0.73 -2.40
CA HIS A 135 -7.13 -1.09 -2.53
C HIS A 135 -7.41 -2.59 -2.30
N ASP A 136 -6.50 -3.46 -2.73
CA ASP A 136 -6.56 -4.90 -2.51
C ASP A 136 -6.25 -5.30 -1.05
N MET A 137 -5.76 -4.37 -0.23
CA MET A 137 -5.44 -4.56 1.19
C MET A 137 -6.47 -3.87 2.10
N ARG A 138 -7.75 -3.86 1.69
CA ARG A 138 -8.85 -3.29 2.48
C ARG A 138 -9.96 -4.32 2.64
N ILE A 139 -10.53 -4.40 3.84
CA ILE A 139 -11.73 -5.15 4.20
C ILE A 139 -12.74 -4.14 4.75
N THR A 140 -13.92 -4.09 4.16
CA THR A 140 -15.01 -3.18 4.52
C THR A 140 -16.26 -3.97 4.90
N ALA A 141 -17.31 -3.29 5.37
CA ALA A 141 -18.59 -3.93 5.63
C ALA A 141 -19.19 -4.64 4.40
N ASN A 142 -18.80 -4.26 3.18
CA ASN A 142 -19.30 -4.89 1.95
C ASN A 142 -18.62 -6.22 1.63
N ASP A 143 -17.47 -6.50 2.25
CA ASP A 143 -16.68 -7.68 1.96
C ASP A 143 -17.04 -8.85 2.88
N VAL A 144 -17.71 -8.59 4.02
CA VAL A 144 -17.98 -9.57 5.09
C VAL A 144 -19.46 -9.94 5.19
N ARG A 145 -19.73 -11.16 5.62
CA ARG A 145 -21.09 -11.61 5.97
C ARG A 145 -21.44 -11.24 7.41
N HIS A 146 -20.47 -11.35 8.30
CA HIS A 146 -20.60 -11.06 9.71
C HIS A 146 -19.56 -10.01 10.09
N GLY A 147 -20.04 -8.86 10.60
CA GLY A 147 -19.18 -7.80 11.14
C GLY A 147 -18.69 -8.15 12.55
N LYS A 148 -17.76 -7.34 13.08
CA LYS A 148 -17.32 -7.43 14.48
C LYS A 148 -18.55 -7.49 15.42
N PRO A 149 -18.59 -8.34 16.43
CA PRO A 149 -17.48 -9.07 17.05
C PRO A 149 -17.13 -10.42 16.41
N ASP A 150 -17.71 -10.78 15.28
CA ASP A 150 -17.31 -11.99 14.53
C ASP A 150 -15.85 -11.88 14.08
N PRO A 151 -15.05 -12.95 14.14
CA PRO A 151 -13.65 -12.92 13.68
C PRO A 151 -13.48 -12.78 12.16
N GLU A 152 -14.54 -12.98 11.37
CA GLU A 152 -14.50 -13.00 9.90
C GLU A 152 -13.69 -11.84 9.30
N PRO A 153 -13.90 -10.54 9.69
CA PRO A 153 -13.16 -9.43 9.09
C PRO A 153 -11.64 -9.55 9.27
N TYR A 154 -11.18 -9.98 10.45
CA TYR A 154 -9.75 -10.13 10.74
C TYR A 154 -9.15 -11.40 10.14
N LEU A 155 -9.92 -12.48 10.06
CA LEU A 155 -9.50 -13.68 9.32
C LEU A 155 -9.31 -13.38 7.84
N MET A 156 -10.21 -12.61 7.23
CA MET A 156 -10.07 -12.15 5.84
C MET A 156 -8.88 -11.21 5.67
N GLY A 157 -8.65 -10.31 6.63
CA GLY A 157 -7.48 -9.44 6.63
C GLY A 157 -6.16 -10.22 6.68
N ALA A 158 -6.06 -11.23 7.53
CA ALA A 158 -4.90 -12.12 7.59
C ALA A 158 -4.70 -12.90 6.28
N ALA A 159 -5.78 -13.39 5.67
CA ALA A 159 -5.75 -14.08 4.38
C ALA A 159 -5.28 -13.15 3.25
N LYS A 160 -5.75 -11.88 3.21
CA LYS A 160 -5.24 -10.87 2.24
C LYS A 160 -3.76 -10.61 2.41
N ALA A 161 -3.27 -10.55 3.65
CA ALA A 161 -1.85 -10.39 3.93
C ALA A 161 -1.02 -11.67 3.65
N GLY A 162 -1.67 -12.80 3.37
CA GLY A 162 -1.00 -14.09 3.11
C GLY A 162 -0.31 -14.70 4.32
N VAL A 163 -0.80 -14.42 5.54
CA VAL A 163 -0.19 -14.87 6.80
C VAL A 163 -1.22 -15.54 7.73
N SER A 164 -0.75 -16.28 8.71
CA SER A 164 -1.61 -16.83 9.76
C SER A 164 -2.12 -15.70 10.68
N PRO A 165 -3.36 -15.78 11.20
CA PRO A 165 -3.87 -14.83 12.18
C PRO A 165 -2.95 -14.64 13.41
N ARG A 166 -2.27 -15.68 13.86
CA ARG A 166 -1.29 -15.60 14.97
C ARG A 166 -0.07 -14.74 14.67
N GLN A 167 0.17 -14.46 13.38
CA GLN A 167 1.24 -13.60 12.90
C GLN A 167 0.74 -12.17 12.63
N CYS A 168 -0.50 -11.86 13.01
CA CYS A 168 -1.09 -10.56 12.86
C CYS A 168 -1.16 -9.79 14.16
N ILE A 169 -0.91 -8.48 14.09
CA ILE A 169 -1.29 -7.54 15.12
C ILE A 169 -2.56 -6.81 14.67
N VAL A 170 -3.58 -6.81 15.53
CA VAL A 170 -4.80 -6.01 15.36
C VAL A 170 -4.65 -4.72 16.13
N VAL A 171 -5.06 -3.60 15.53
CA VAL A 171 -5.10 -2.27 16.18
C VAL A 171 -6.55 -1.81 16.21
N GLU A 172 -7.08 -1.58 17.40
CA GLU A 172 -8.49 -1.33 17.67
C GLU A 172 -8.71 -0.27 18.75
N ASN A 173 -9.93 0.27 18.83
CA ASN A 173 -10.35 1.19 19.89
C ASN A 173 -11.71 0.80 20.51
N ALA A 174 -12.39 -0.19 19.93
CA ALA A 174 -13.73 -0.60 20.33
C ALA A 174 -13.78 -2.01 20.92
N PRO A 175 -14.64 -2.26 21.97
CA PRO A 175 -14.76 -3.56 22.60
C PRO A 175 -15.07 -4.71 21.64
N LEU A 176 -16.01 -4.48 20.69
CA LEU A 176 -16.40 -5.51 19.72
C LEU A 176 -15.27 -5.85 18.73
N GLY A 177 -14.48 -4.85 18.36
CA GLY A 177 -13.32 -5.05 17.51
C GLY A 177 -12.19 -5.80 18.22
N VAL A 178 -11.94 -5.50 19.49
CA VAL A 178 -10.99 -6.26 20.33
C VAL A 178 -11.44 -7.73 20.42
N ARG A 179 -12.74 -7.97 20.70
CA ARG A 179 -13.29 -9.34 20.75
C ARG A 179 -13.09 -10.07 19.42
N ALA A 180 -13.36 -9.41 18.30
CA ALA A 180 -13.16 -9.99 16.96
C ALA A 180 -11.70 -10.35 16.69
N GLY A 181 -10.76 -9.46 17.02
CA GLY A 181 -9.33 -9.69 16.88
C GLY A 181 -8.84 -10.88 17.73
N LYS A 182 -9.32 -10.97 18.97
CA LYS A 182 -9.01 -12.10 19.88
C LYS A 182 -9.63 -13.41 19.41
N ALA A 183 -10.89 -13.36 18.94
CA ALA A 183 -11.57 -14.55 18.38
C ALA A 183 -10.88 -15.05 17.09
N ALA A 184 -10.29 -14.16 16.31
CA ALA A 184 -9.46 -14.53 15.15
C ALA A 184 -8.11 -15.14 15.55
N GLY A 185 -7.70 -15.05 16.82
CA GLY A 185 -6.41 -15.53 17.31
C GLY A 185 -5.25 -14.57 17.06
N CYS A 186 -5.54 -13.29 16.80
CA CYS A 186 -4.52 -12.27 16.60
C CYS A 186 -4.00 -11.69 17.93
N PHE A 187 -2.78 -11.16 17.91
CA PHE A 187 -2.30 -10.27 18.95
C PHE A 187 -3.02 -8.93 18.82
N THR A 188 -3.81 -8.56 19.83
CA THR A 188 -4.72 -7.41 19.74
C THR A 188 -4.29 -6.30 20.66
N VAL A 189 -3.99 -5.14 20.06
CA VAL A 189 -3.69 -3.88 20.74
C VAL A 189 -4.91 -2.99 20.67
N ALA A 190 -5.26 -2.37 21.78
CA ALA A 190 -6.31 -1.39 21.86
C ALA A 190 -5.79 0.00 22.23
N VAL A 191 -6.49 1.05 21.78
CA VAL A 191 -6.20 2.45 22.12
C VAL A 191 -7.47 3.12 22.67
N THR A 192 -7.34 3.90 23.74
CA THR A 192 -8.49 4.60 24.37
C THR A 192 -8.68 5.99 23.72
N THR A 193 -9.00 5.99 22.42
CA THR A 193 -9.19 7.24 21.64
C THR A 193 -10.62 7.80 21.69
N GLY A 194 -11.50 7.18 22.47
CA GLY A 194 -12.88 7.58 22.68
C GLY A 194 -13.28 7.50 24.16
N PRO A 195 -14.58 7.61 24.51
CA PRO A 195 -15.07 7.57 25.87
C PRO A 195 -15.06 6.16 26.49
N VAL A 196 -14.72 5.13 25.72
CA VAL A 196 -14.68 3.74 26.19
C VAL A 196 -13.56 3.59 27.20
N PRO A 197 -13.86 3.15 28.45
CA PRO A 197 -12.87 2.99 29.48
C PRO A 197 -11.94 1.82 29.18
N ARG A 198 -10.69 1.95 29.63
CA ARG A 198 -9.64 0.96 29.46
C ARG A 198 -10.06 -0.46 29.86
N GLU A 199 -10.78 -0.56 30.97
CA GLU A 199 -11.23 -1.82 31.56
C GLU A 199 -12.18 -2.58 30.62
N ALA A 200 -12.98 -1.85 29.81
CA ALA A 200 -13.86 -2.48 28.82
C ALA A 200 -13.06 -3.16 27.69
N LEU A 201 -11.95 -2.55 27.25
CA LEU A 201 -11.07 -3.13 26.24
C LEU A 201 -10.26 -4.33 26.80
N GLU A 202 -9.78 -4.21 28.04
CA GLU A 202 -9.09 -5.30 28.75
C GLU A 202 -10.01 -6.50 28.98
N LYS A 203 -11.28 -6.27 29.33
CA LYS A 203 -12.29 -7.32 29.51
C LYS A 203 -12.53 -8.14 28.23
N GLU A 204 -12.43 -7.51 27.07
CA GLU A 204 -12.55 -8.20 25.78
C GLU A 204 -11.25 -8.93 25.36
N GLY A 205 -10.21 -8.84 26.18
CA GLY A 205 -8.98 -9.62 26.05
C GLY A 205 -7.89 -8.90 25.25
N ALA A 206 -7.89 -7.57 25.17
CA ALA A 206 -6.77 -6.84 24.56
C ALA A 206 -5.43 -7.25 25.22
N ASP A 207 -4.45 -7.60 24.41
CA ASP A 207 -3.11 -7.99 24.89
C ASP A 207 -2.34 -6.78 25.43
N LEU A 208 -2.57 -5.61 24.85
CA LEU A 208 -2.04 -4.32 25.29
C LEU A 208 -3.10 -3.24 25.10
N VAL A 209 -3.15 -2.27 26.01
CA VAL A 209 -4.00 -1.08 25.90
C VAL A 209 -3.17 0.16 26.12
N PHE A 210 -3.22 1.08 25.16
CA PHE A 210 -2.52 2.37 25.20
C PHE A 210 -3.51 3.54 25.39
N PRO A 211 -3.12 4.58 26.13
CA PRO A 211 -3.98 5.73 26.37
C PRO A 211 -4.18 6.62 25.13
N SER A 212 -3.28 6.52 24.15
CA SER A 212 -3.37 7.27 22.89
C SER A 212 -2.67 6.54 21.74
N MET A 213 -2.95 6.99 20.52
CA MET A 213 -2.20 6.53 19.34
C MET A 213 -0.74 7.00 19.36
N ASP A 214 -0.43 8.16 19.96
CA ASP A 214 0.95 8.61 20.13
C ASP A 214 1.75 7.66 21.04
N ASP A 215 1.17 7.24 22.18
CA ASP A 215 1.82 6.27 23.08
C ASP A 215 2.03 4.91 22.40
N PHE A 216 1.06 4.48 21.60
CA PHE A 216 1.20 3.25 20.81
C PHE A 216 2.30 3.39 19.73
N ALA A 217 2.35 4.52 19.03
CA ALA A 217 3.38 4.78 18.04
C ALA A 217 4.79 4.82 18.68
N ASP A 218 4.93 5.48 19.82
CA ASP A 218 6.17 5.51 20.61
C ASP A 218 6.63 4.10 21.01
N TRP A 219 5.68 3.26 21.41
CA TRP A 219 5.97 1.88 21.74
C TRP A 219 6.40 1.06 20.52
N LEU A 220 5.71 1.22 19.37
CA LEU A 220 6.07 0.56 18.11
C LEU A 220 7.48 0.95 17.65
N GLU A 221 7.78 2.24 17.64
CA GLU A 221 9.07 2.78 17.21
C GLU A 221 10.25 2.25 18.07
N ARG A 222 10.00 1.95 19.36
CA ARG A 222 10.98 1.32 20.25
C ARG A 222 11.06 -0.19 20.13
N THR A 223 9.99 -0.83 19.70
CA THR A 223 9.83 -2.30 19.77
C THR A 223 10.05 -2.98 18.44
N LEU A 224 9.59 -2.34 17.35
CA LEU A 224 9.81 -2.88 16.02
C LEU A 224 11.29 -2.73 15.64
N PRO A 225 11.87 -3.77 15.04
CA PRO A 225 13.21 -3.62 14.50
C PRO A 225 13.16 -2.52 13.45
N ARG A 226 13.82 -1.41 13.72
CA ARG A 226 14.11 -0.46 12.65
C ARG A 226 14.90 -1.24 11.61
N ARG A 227 14.41 -1.26 10.39
CA ARG A 227 15.24 -1.63 9.25
C ARG A 227 16.19 -0.46 8.96
N ASP A 228 17.01 -0.07 9.94
CA ASP A 228 18.10 0.91 9.74
C ASP A 228 19.03 0.42 8.63
N GLY A 229 19.12 -0.89 8.43
CA GLY A 229 19.73 -1.48 7.25
C GLY A 229 19.02 -1.19 5.92
N LEU A 230 17.72 -0.87 5.88
CA LEU A 230 17.05 -0.64 4.59
C LEU A 230 17.41 0.73 4.03
N SER A 231 17.39 1.79 4.86
CA SER A 231 17.82 3.13 4.46
C SER A 231 19.29 3.13 4.03
N HIS A 232 20.17 2.50 4.82
CA HIS A 232 21.57 2.34 4.47
C HIS A 232 21.78 1.55 3.18
N ARG A 233 21.03 0.46 2.98
CA ARG A 233 21.10 -0.34 1.74
C ARG A 233 20.58 0.41 0.52
N TYR A 234 19.55 1.26 0.65
CA TYR A 234 19.13 2.15 -0.43
C TYR A 234 20.16 3.27 -0.67
N GLN A 235 20.83 3.74 0.36
CA GLN A 235 21.97 4.64 0.20
C GLN A 235 23.11 3.95 -0.58
N GLU A 236 23.48 2.72 -0.23
CA GLU A 236 24.46 1.93 -0.99
C GLU A 236 24.04 1.74 -2.46
N LEU A 237 22.75 1.51 -2.73
CA LEU A 237 22.22 1.42 -4.09
C LEU A 237 22.34 2.76 -4.82
N SER A 238 22.05 3.88 -4.16
CA SER A 238 22.26 5.23 -4.70
C SER A 238 23.72 5.51 -5.03
N GLU A 239 24.64 5.15 -4.13
CA GLU A 239 26.09 5.31 -4.32
C GLU A 239 26.61 4.46 -5.50
N ARG A 240 26.10 3.23 -5.67
CA ARG A 240 26.41 2.39 -6.84
C ARG A 240 25.94 3.03 -8.14
N LEU A 241 24.73 3.60 -8.14
CA LEU A 241 24.18 4.31 -9.30
C LEU A 241 25.02 5.55 -9.64
N ASP A 242 25.35 6.35 -8.63
CA ASP A 242 26.16 7.55 -8.80
C ASP A 242 27.54 7.21 -9.38
N LYS A 243 28.21 6.20 -8.83
CA LYS A 243 29.50 5.73 -9.32
C LYS A 243 29.43 5.24 -10.77
N ALA A 244 28.39 4.47 -11.13
CA ALA A 244 28.17 3.99 -12.49
C ALA A 244 27.94 5.15 -13.46
N ALA A 245 27.10 6.10 -13.10
CA ALA A 245 26.82 7.28 -13.93
C ALA A 245 28.05 8.19 -14.08
N GLU A 246 28.76 8.47 -12.99
CA GLU A 246 29.98 9.31 -13.00
C GLU A 246 31.08 8.71 -13.87
N SER A 247 31.25 7.38 -13.87
CA SER A 247 32.26 6.69 -14.69
C SER A 247 32.05 6.91 -16.18
N LEU A 248 30.82 7.22 -16.59
CA LEU A 248 30.44 7.47 -17.98
C LEU A 248 30.58 8.95 -18.39
N VAL A 249 30.82 9.85 -17.44
CA VAL A 249 30.97 11.32 -17.69
C VAL A 249 29.87 11.85 -18.62
N PRO A 250 28.57 11.76 -18.24
CA PRO A 250 27.50 12.12 -19.14
C PRO A 250 27.33 13.64 -19.26
N ALA A 251 26.97 14.12 -20.44
CA ALA A 251 26.67 15.53 -20.67
C ALA A 251 25.35 15.94 -19.97
N THR A 252 24.33 15.08 -20.06
CA THR A 252 23.07 15.17 -19.31
C THR A 252 22.60 13.79 -18.89
N VAL A 253 21.77 13.71 -17.86
CA VAL A 253 21.14 12.47 -17.40
C VAL A 253 19.63 12.60 -17.46
N THR A 254 18.97 11.59 -18.01
CA THR A 254 17.51 11.48 -18.02
C THR A 254 17.09 10.17 -17.39
N ILE A 255 16.24 10.25 -16.36
CA ILE A 255 15.61 9.07 -15.74
C ILE A 255 14.38 8.71 -16.55
N VAL A 256 14.22 7.42 -16.85
CA VAL A 256 12.99 6.83 -17.37
C VAL A 256 12.45 5.88 -16.32
N THR A 257 11.21 6.08 -15.90
CA THR A 257 10.53 5.28 -14.88
C THR A 257 9.04 5.15 -15.21
N ASP A 258 8.29 4.39 -14.42
CA ASP A 258 6.83 4.39 -14.47
C ASP A 258 6.23 4.97 -13.16
N SER A 259 4.93 5.30 -13.18
CA SER A 259 4.29 5.97 -12.05
C SER A 259 4.29 5.13 -10.76
N ASN A 260 4.32 3.80 -10.84
CA ASN A 260 4.39 2.93 -9.65
C ASN A 260 5.77 3.03 -9.00
N VAL A 261 6.82 2.99 -9.81
CA VAL A 261 8.22 3.08 -9.35
C VAL A 261 8.55 4.50 -8.90
N ASP A 262 8.01 5.52 -9.57
CA ASP A 262 8.15 6.92 -9.18
C ASP A 262 7.60 7.16 -7.76
N ALA A 263 6.46 6.56 -7.44
CA ALA A 263 5.85 6.69 -6.13
C ALA A 263 6.51 5.82 -5.04
N ALA A 264 6.92 4.59 -5.36
CA ALA A 264 7.32 3.60 -4.35
C ALA A 264 8.84 3.45 -4.18
N VAL A 265 9.65 3.67 -5.21
CA VAL A 265 11.08 3.37 -5.23
C VAL A 265 11.95 4.62 -5.30
N LEU A 266 11.64 5.56 -6.19
CA LEU A 266 12.47 6.77 -6.35
C LEU A 266 12.63 7.59 -5.08
N PRO A 267 11.62 7.77 -4.21
CA PRO A 267 11.80 8.48 -2.93
C PRO A 267 12.81 7.81 -1.99
N LEU A 268 13.05 6.51 -2.15
CA LEU A 268 14.02 5.75 -1.36
C LEU A 268 15.46 5.91 -1.88
N LEU A 269 15.64 6.38 -3.11
CA LEU A 269 16.91 6.69 -3.76
C LEU A 269 17.28 8.19 -3.67
N ASN A 270 16.68 8.94 -2.76
CA ASN A 270 16.83 10.39 -2.62
C ASN A 270 18.25 10.87 -2.25
N SER A 271 19.13 9.96 -1.84
CA SER A 271 20.55 10.24 -1.58
C SER A 271 21.42 10.26 -2.83
N SER A 272 20.89 9.84 -4.00
CA SER A 272 21.65 9.84 -5.25
C SER A 272 21.82 11.26 -5.80
N ALA A 273 23.07 11.68 -5.94
CA ALA A 273 23.45 12.97 -6.54
C ALA A 273 23.13 13.02 -8.06
N THR A 274 23.15 11.86 -8.71
CA THR A 274 22.79 11.71 -10.13
C THR A 274 21.30 11.94 -10.31
N LEU A 275 20.44 11.28 -9.51
CA LEU A 275 18.99 11.41 -9.61
C LEU A 275 18.50 12.82 -9.24
N ALA A 276 19.15 13.48 -8.27
CA ALA A 276 18.80 14.84 -7.85
C ALA A 276 18.97 15.90 -8.96
N LYS A 277 19.81 15.63 -9.97
CA LYS A 277 20.11 16.56 -11.06
C LYS A 277 19.53 16.10 -12.41
N ALA A 278 18.99 14.90 -12.47
CA ALA A 278 18.51 14.30 -13.70
C ALA A 278 17.13 14.85 -14.10
N ASN A 279 16.90 14.95 -15.41
CA ASN A 279 15.54 15.09 -15.94
C ASN A 279 14.77 13.79 -15.78
N LYS A 280 13.44 13.86 -15.66
CA LYS A 280 12.63 12.67 -15.40
C LYS A 280 11.49 12.53 -16.38
N VAL A 281 11.33 11.33 -16.93
CA VAL A 281 10.19 10.89 -17.73
C VAL A 281 9.47 9.79 -16.95
N VAL A 282 8.16 9.98 -16.73
CA VAL A 282 7.33 9.03 -15.98
C VAL A 282 6.30 8.42 -16.91
N LEU A 283 6.54 7.18 -17.33
CA LEU A 283 5.67 6.45 -18.23
C LEU A 283 4.42 5.93 -17.52
N THR A 284 3.36 5.71 -18.27
CA THR A 284 2.19 4.98 -17.81
C THR A 284 2.52 3.49 -17.72
N PRO A 285 2.31 2.81 -16.57
CA PRO A 285 2.57 1.39 -16.43
C PRO A 285 1.56 0.54 -17.22
N GLY A 286 1.96 -0.67 -17.59
CA GLY A 286 1.10 -1.64 -18.27
C GLY A 286 1.57 -1.97 -19.69
N GLU A 287 1.37 -3.23 -20.09
CA GLU A 287 1.85 -3.77 -21.36
C GLU A 287 1.29 -3.03 -22.59
N ASP A 288 0.09 -2.46 -22.48
CA ASP A 288 -0.56 -1.69 -23.56
C ASP A 288 0.19 -0.39 -23.88
N HIS A 289 0.98 0.11 -22.94
CA HIS A 289 1.83 1.29 -23.08
C HIS A 289 3.25 0.97 -23.60
N LYS A 290 3.54 -0.30 -23.89
CA LYS A 290 4.79 -0.70 -24.53
C LYS A 290 4.75 -0.45 -26.04
N ASN A 291 4.67 0.83 -26.45
CA ASN A 291 4.38 1.24 -27.80
C ASN A 291 5.26 2.43 -28.24
N LEU A 292 5.09 2.87 -29.49
CA LEU A 292 5.88 3.96 -30.08
C LEU A 292 5.60 5.32 -29.43
N ASP A 293 4.40 5.56 -28.92
CA ASP A 293 4.06 6.84 -28.28
C ASP A 293 4.88 7.04 -27.00
N SER A 294 5.04 5.98 -26.18
CA SER A 294 5.91 6.02 -25.01
C SER A 294 7.38 6.22 -25.36
N VAL A 295 7.84 5.70 -26.49
CA VAL A 295 9.21 5.96 -26.97
C VAL A 295 9.35 7.43 -27.41
N ALA A 296 8.35 7.96 -28.11
CA ALA A 296 8.33 9.35 -28.56
C ALA A 296 8.34 10.34 -27.37
N GLU A 297 7.64 10.00 -26.28
CA GLU A 297 7.69 10.77 -25.03
C GLU A 297 9.12 10.88 -24.50
N ILE A 298 9.88 9.79 -24.50
CA ILE A 298 11.29 9.79 -24.06
C ILE A 298 12.15 10.61 -25.03
N TRP A 299 11.97 10.44 -26.33
CA TRP A 299 12.75 11.20 -27.31
C TRP A 299 12.51 12.70 -27.21
N ASN A 300 11.26 13.12 -27.03
CA ASN A 300 10.91 14.52 -26.83
C ASN A 300 11.60 15.10 -25.58
N ALA A 301 11.53 14.39 -24.46
CA ALA A 301 12.19 14.82 -23.23
C ALA A 301 13.73 14.89 -23.38
N LEU A 302 14.34 13.96 -24.12
CA LEU A 302 15.77 14.00 -24.42
C LEU A 302 16.13 15.20 -25.31
N GLU A 303 15.28 15.56 -26.29
CA GLU A 303 15.49 16.72 -27.16
C GLU A 303 15.32 18.02 -26.38
N GLU A 304 14.25 18.18 -25.62
CA GLU A 304 13.96 19.35 -24.80
C GLU A 304 15.07 19.66 -23.78
N THR A 305 15.71 18.62 -23.26
CA THR A 305 16.83 18.75 -22.30
C THR A 305 18.19 18.93 -22.98
N GLY A 306 18.23 19.04 -24.29
CA GLY A 306 19.46 19.24 -25.06
C GLY A 306 20.40 18.03 -25.01
N ALA A 307 19.85 16.82 -24.91
CA ALA A 307 20.65 15.60 -24.85
C ALA A 307 21.50 15.44 -26.10
N THR A 308 22.77 15.03 -25.90
CA THR A 308 23.76 14.78 -26.94
C THR A 308 24.05 13.26 -27.03
N ARG A 309 24.91 12.85 -27.97
CA ARG A 309 25.39 11.47 -28.03
C ARG A 309 26.19 11.02 -26.80
N HIS A 310 26.59 11.96 -25.95
CA HIS A 310 27.32 11.71 -24.71
C HIS A 310 26.39 11.76 -23.48
N SER A 311 25.09 11.91 -23.68
CA SER A 311 24.09 11.85 -22.61
C SER A 311 23.85 10.41 -22.15
N LEU A 312 23.21 10.27 -20.98
CA LEU A 312 22.93 9.02 -20.32
C LEU A 312 21.43 8.91 -20.04
N VAL A 313 20.85 7.77 -20.36
CA VAL A 313 19.51 7.37 -19.87
C VAL A 313 19.69 6.41 -18.71
N VAL A 314 18.94 6.62 -17.63
CA VAL A 314 18.88 5.72 -16.47
C VAL A 314 17.47 5.15 -16.39
N ASN A 315 17.30 3.90 -16.75
CA ASN A 315 16.02 3.18 -16.68
C ASN A 315 15.84 2.59 -15.28
N ILE A 316 14.89 3.11 -14.50
CA ILE A 316 14.56 2.60 -13.17
C ILE A 316 13.14 2.06 -13.23
N GLY A 317 12.98 0.74 -13.37
CA GLY A 317 11.66 0.14 -13.56
C GLY A 317 11.67 -1.35 -13.85
N GLY A 318 10.49 -1.89 -14.13
CA GLY A 318 10.34 -3.26 -14.59
C GLY A 318 10.72 -3.45 -16.06
N GLY A 319 10.41 -4.63 -16.61
CA GLY A 319 10.72 -4.98 -18.01
C GLY A 319 10.20 -3.96 -19.03
N LEU A 320 9.01 -3.41 -18.81
CA LEU A 320 8.45 -2.35 -19.68
C LEU A 320 9.42 -1.16 -19.78
N VAL A 321 9.87 -0.63 -18.64
CA VAL A 321 10.74 0.56 -18.58
C VAL A 321 12.11 0.27 -19.19
N THR A 322 12.70 -0.91 -18.89
CA THR A 322 14.01 -1.29 -19.43
C THR A 322 13.97 -1.52 -20.93
N ASP A 323 12.89 -2.10 -21.47
CA ASP A 323 12.72 -2.34 -22.90
C ASP A 323 12.49 -1.04 -23.68
N ILE A 324 11.54 -0.20 -23.24
CA ILE A 324 11.22 1.07 -23.92
C ILE A 324 12.38 2.06 -23.78
N GLY A 325 12.91 2.23 -22.57
CA GLY A 325 14.02 3.16 -22.32
C GLY A 325 15.30 2.76 -23.03
N GLY A 326 15.58 1.44 -23.06
CA GLY A 326 16.70 0.88 -23.83
C GLY A 326 16.52 1.10 -25.34
N PHE A 327 15.30 0.91 -25.88
CA PHE A 327 15.01 1.14 -27.30
C PHE A 327 15.09 2.65 -27.65
N ALA A 328 14.57 3.51 -26.79
CA ALA A 328 14.69 4.95 -26.96
C ALA A 328 16.17 5.37 -26.96
N ALA A 329 16.99 4.85 -26.06
CA ALA A 329 18.43 5.11 -26.03
C ALA A 329 19.15 4.56 -27.26
N ALA A 330 18.79 3.36 -27.72
CA ALA A 330 19.40 2.74 -28.91
C ALA A 330 19.16 3.54 -30.19
N THR A 331 18.04 4.23 -30.28
CA THR A 331 17.59 4.90 -31.50
C THR A 331 17.83 6.41 -31.48
N PHE A 332 17.86 7.05 -30.31
CA PHE A 332 18.14 8.48 -30.17
C PHE A 332 19.59 8.79 -30.61
N LYS A 333 19.75 9.74 -31.55
CA LYS A 333 21.05 10.14 -32.13
C LYS A 333 21.94 8.95 -32.60
N ARG A 334 21.30 7.84 -33.02
CA ARG A 334 21.92 6.58 -33.45
C ARG A 334 22.62 5.80 -32.32
N GLY A 335 22.12 5.98 -31.12
CA GLY A 335 22.57 5.29 -29.90
C GLY A 335 23.24 6.23 -28.90
N ILE A 336 22.68 6.26 -27.69
CA ILE A 336 23.24 6.88 -26.51
C ILE A 336 23.36 5.82 -25.40
N ARG A 337 24.22 6.07 -24.43
CA ARG A 337 24.46 5.13 -23.33
C ARG A 337 23.26 5.06 -22.40
N PHE A 338 23.05 3.90 -21.79
CA PHE A 338 22.05 3.74 -20.75
C PHE A 338 22.49 2.78 -19.65
N ILE A 339 21.87 2.94 -18.47
CA ILE A 339 22.01 2.08 -17.30
C ILE A 339 20.63 1.52 -16.98
N ASN A 340 20.52 0.24 -16.62
CA ASN A 340 19.29 -0.37 -16.12
C ASN A 340 19.37 -0.61 -14.61
N VAL A 341 18.34 -0.19 -13.89
CA VAL A 341 18.10 -0.50 -12.48
C VAL A 341 16.74 -1.23 -12.39
N PRO A 342 16.73 -2.56 -12.58
CA PRO A 342 15.48 -3.32 -12.60
C PRO A 342 14.82 -3.33 -11.22
N THR A 343 13.52 -3.02 -11.20
CA THR A 343 12.72 -2.99 -9.96
C THR A 343 11.76 -4.17 -9.83
N THR A 344 11.67 -5.02 -10.86
CA THR A 344 10.91 -6.27 -10.84
C THR A 344 11.82 -7.48 -10.95
N LEU A 345 11.38 -8.62 -10.40
CA LEU A 345 12.15 -9.86 -10.50
C LEU A 345 12.32 -10.29 -11.97
N LEU A 346 11.26 -10.19 -12.78
CA LEU A 346 11.31 -10.47 -14.21
C LEU A 346 12.32 -9.58 -14.93
N GLY A 347 12.31 -8.28 -14.63
CA GLY A 347 13.30 -7.33 -15.17
C GLY A 347 14.72 -7.70 -14.80
N ALA A 348 14.97 -8.10 -13.55
CA ALA A 348 16.29 -8.43 -13.06
C ALA A 348 16.88 -9.70 -13.68
N VAL A 349 16.03 -10.72 -13.94
CA VAL A 349 16.51 -12.04 -14.44
C VAL A 349 16.54 -12.16 -15.96
N ASP A 350 15.83 -11.32 -16.71
CA ASP A 350 15.73 -11.40 -18.17
C ASP A 350 15.86 -10.02 -18.85
N ALA A 351 14.86 -9.15 -18.72
CA ALA A 351 14.71 -7.99 -19.59
C ALA A 351 15.85 -6.96 -19.48
N ALA A 352 16.40 -6.73 -18.28
CA ALA A 352 17.41 -5.68 -18.08
C ALA A 352 18.81 -6.05 -18.58
N THR A 353 19.13 -7.35 -18.76
CA THR A 353 20.50 -7.84 -18.98
C THR A 353 20.79 -8.26 -20.42
N GLY A 354 19.79 -8.75 -21.15
CA GLY A 354 19.97 -9.38 -22.45
C GLY A 354 20.22 -8.43 -23.64
N GLY A 355 20.15 -7.13 -23.43
CA GLY A 355 20.32 -6.12 -24.49
C GLY A 355 19.22 -6.15 -25.55
N LYS A 356 18.19 -6.95 -25.38
CA LYS A 356 16.98 -6.94 -26.21
C LYS A 356 16.10 -5.79 -25.75
N THR A 357 15.98 -4.78 -26.57
CA THR A 357 15.13 -3.62 -26.29
C THR A 357 14.07 -3.51 -27.37
N GLY A 358 12.87 -3.06 -27.04
CA GLY A 358 11.82 -3.00 -28.04
C GLY A 358 10.44 -2.65 -27.54
N ILE A 359 9.52 -2.63 -28.49
CA ILE A 359 8.12 -2.25 -28.32
C ILE A 359 7.19 -3.23 -28.99
N ASN A 360 5.94 -3.19 -28.57
CA ASN A 360 4.84 -3.87 -29.24
C ASN A 360 4.39 -3.05 -30.45
N PHE A 361 3.98 -3.72 -31.52
CA PHE A 361 3.51 -3.06 -32.74
C PHE A 361 2.40 -3.87 -33.42
N ASN A 362 1.33 -3.22 -33.84
CA ASN A 362 0.18 -3.84 -34.52
C ASN A 362 -0.38 -5.09 -33.80
N GLY A 363 -0.44 -5.06 -32.47
CA GLY A 363 -0.97 -6.17 -31.67
C GLY A 363 0.01 -7.33 -31.44
N LEU A 364 1.22 -7.24 -31.99
CA LEU A 364 2.31 -8.22 -31.76
C LEU A 364 3.27 -7.71 -30.70
N LYS A 365 3.67 -8.63 -29.81
CA LYS A 365 4.62 -8.30 -28.72
C LYS A 365 6.06 -8.30 -29.23
N ASN A 366 6.83 -7.29 -28.78
CA ASN A 366 8.28 -7.17 -29.04
C ASN A 366 8.65 -7.23 -30.53
N GLU A 367 7.75 -6.72 -31.41
CA GLU A 367 7.91 -6.83 -32.86
C GLU A 367 8.98 -5.87 -33.42
N ILE A 368 9.11 -4.71 -32.80
CA ILE A 368 10.10 -3.70 -33.19
C ILE A 368 11.09 -3.50 -32.03
N GLY A 369 12.37 -3.59 -32.35
CA GLY A 369 13.39 -3.43 -31.31
C GLY A 369 14.80 -3.29 -31.87
N ALA A 370 15.75 -3.19 -30.95
CA ALA A 370 17.18 -3.15 -31.24
C ALA A 370 17.94 -4.02 -30.24
N PHE A 371 19.08 -4.55 -30.69
CA PHE A 371 20.07 -5.13 -29.79
C PHE A 371 21.02 -4.03 -29.34
N HIS A 372 20.85 -3.58 -28.12
CA HIS A 372 21.70 -2.55 -27.52
C HIS A 372 21.94 -2.89 -26.05
N LEU A 373 23.21 -3.16 -25.71
CA LEU A 373 23.57 -3.53 -24.35
C LEU A 373 23.60 -2.30 -23.44
N PRO A 374 23.08 -2.40 -22.22
CA PRO A 374 23.27 -1.36 -21.21
C PRO A 374 24.76 -1.20 -20.87
N SER A 375 25.19 0.01 -20.56
CA SER A 375 26.53 0.26 -20.05
C SER A 375 26.76 -0.40 -18.69
N GLU A 376 25.69 -0.49 -17.90
CA GLU A 376 25.68 -1.21 -16.62
C GLU A 376 24.25 -1.65 -16.26
N VAL A 377 24.16 -2.77 -15.53
CA VAL A 377 22.90 -3.24 -14.91
C VAL A 377 23.11 -3.32 -13.40
N ILE A 378 22.39 -2.50 -12.65
CA ILE A 378 22.51 -2.42 -11.20
C ILE A 378 21.39 -3.26 -10.57
N ILE A 379 21.67 -4.52 -10.32
CA ILE A 379 20.69 -5.44 -9.70
C ILE A 379 20.70 -5.27 -8.19
N SER A 380 19.51 -5.14 -7.61
CA SER A 380 19.26 -5.11 -6.17
C SER A 380 17.94 -5.80 -5.84
N ALA A 381 17.91 -6.53 -4.72
CA ALA A 381 16.69 -7.12 -4.21
C ALA A 381 15.79 -6.09 -3.47
N LEU A 382 16.28 -4.89 -3.21
CA LEU A 382 15.57 -3.88 -2.43
C LEU A 382 14.25 -3.42 -3.08
N PRO A 383 14.23 -3.06 -4.38
CA PRO A 383 13.00 -2.66 -5.05
C PRO A 383 11.94 -3.77 -5.12
N LEU A 384 12.38 -5.04 -5.08
CA LEU A 384 11.47 -6.19 -5.17
C LEU A 384 10.50 -6.27 -3.98
N ALA A 385 10.81 -5.60 -2.87
CA ALA A 385 9.93 -5.54 -1.70
C ALA A 385 8.62 -4.78 -1.96
N SER A 386 8.54 -3.98 -3.03
CA SER A 386 7.34 -3.27 -3.45
C SER A 386 6.42 -4.07 -4.38
N LEU A 387 6.86 -5.25 -4.84
CA LEU A 387 6.13 -6.05 -5.81
C LEU A 387 4.92 -6.76 -5.21
N SER A 388 3.86 -6.85 -5.99
CA SER A 388 2.76 -7.75 -5.70
C SER A 388 3.19 -9.22 -5.79
N ARG A 389 2.47 -10.12 -5.10
CA ARG A 389 2.73 -11.56 -5.18
C ARG A 389 2.69 -12.08 -6.62
N ARG A 390 1.81 -11.54 -7.45
CA ARG A 390 1.67 -11.93 -8.87
C ARG A 390 2.94 -11.61 -9.66
N GLU A 391 3.53 -10.44 -9.46
CA GLU A 391 4.75 -10.02 -10.12
C GLU A 391 5.96 -10.83 -9.66
N VAL A 392 6.04 -11.15 -8.36
CA VAL A 392 7.09 -12.04 -7.83
C VAL A 392 6.98 -13.43 -8.46
N VAL A 393 5.77 -14.02 -8.52
CA VAL A 393 5.55 -15.35 -9.13
C VAL A 393 5.89 -15.33 -10.63
N SER A 394 5.52 -14.26 -11.35
CA SER A 394 5.87 -14.10 -12.77
C SER A 394 7.38 -14.11 -13.00
N GLY A 395 8.13 -13.34 -12.20
CA GLY A 395 9.59 -13.33 -12.29
C GLY A 395 10.24 -14.64 -11.85
N TYR A 396 9.66 -15.31 -10.84
CA TYR A 396 10.14 -16.60 -10.38
C TYR A 396 10.01 -17.70 -11.44
N ALA A 397 8.95 -17.69 -12.26
CA ALA A 397 8.82 -18.61 -13.38
C ALA A 397 9.99 -18.46 -14.39
N GLU A 398 10.40 -17.23 -14.65
CA GLU A 398 11.55 -16.94 -15.53
C GLU A 398 12.89 -17.36 -14.92
N MET A 399 13.05 -17.18 -13.59
CA MET A 399 14.22 -17.71 -12.86
C MET A 399 14.34 -19.23 -13.00
N LEU A 400 13.22 -19.95 -12.82
CA LEU A 400 13.18 -21.41 -12.98
C LEU A 400 13.56 -21.80 -14.40
N LYS A 401 13.04 -21.12 -15.42
CA LYS A 401 13.39 -21.35 -16.82
C LYS A 401 14.92 -21.21 -17.02
N THR A 402 15.50 -20.15 -16.50
CA THR A 402 16.94 -19.90 -16.61
C THR A 402 17.76 -20.98 -15.89
N GLY A 403 17.35 -21.40 -14.70
CA GLY A 403 17.96 -22.49 -13.96
C GLY A 403 17.90 -23.81 -14.72
N PHE A 404 16.76 -24.17 -15.30
CA PHE A 404 16.61 -25.38 -16.11
C PHE A 404 17.50 -25.40 -17.37
N ILE A 405 17.70 -24.24 -17.99
CA ILE A 405 18.42 -24.15 -19.28
C ILE A 405 19.93 -24.02 -19.09
N ALA A 406 20.37 -23.26 -18.08
CA ALA A 406 21.74 -22.78 -18.02
C ALA A 406 22.48 -23.00 -16.69
N ASP A 407 21.78 -23.19 -15.57
CA ASP A 407 22.40 -23.21 -14.24
C ASP A 407 21.70 -24.14 -13.26
N ALA A 408 22.24 -25.35 -13.10
CA ALA A 408 21.72 -26.36 -12.19
C ALA A 408 21.83 -25.94 -10.69
N ASP A 409 22.75 -25.05 -10.33
CA ASP A 409 22.93 -24.60 -8.96
C ASP A 409 21.91 -23.51 -8.58
N LEU A 410 21.46 -22.72 -9.56
CA LEU A 410 20.35 -21.78 -9.38
C LEU A 410 19.02 -22.51 -9.10
N TYR A 411 18.89 -23.76 -9.56
CA TYR A 411 17.69 -24.56 -9.39
C TYR A 411 17.62 -25.28 -8.04
N ARG A 412 18.74 -25.59 -7.39
CA ARG A 412 18.84 -26.26 -6.09
C ARG A 412 18.63 -25.31 -4.92
#